data_b83e26aa212b96cdd3670cf907d6ff90
#
_entry.id   b83e26aa212b96cdd3670cf907d6ff90
#
_cell.length_a   1.000
_cell.length_b   1.000
_cell.length_c   1.000
_cell.angle_alpha   90.00
_cell.angle_beta   90.00
_cell.angle_gamma   90.00
#
_symmetry.space_group_name_H-M   'P 1'
#
loop_
_entity.id
_entity.type
_entity.pdbx_description
1 polymer ?
#
loop_
_entity_poly.entity_id
_entity_poly.type
_entity_poly.pdbx_seq_one_letter_code
_entity_poly.pdbx_strand_id
1 'polypeptide(L)'
;MGWLWARNMYPSLVILSRGPRLYSTRRLAEEAQKAGWAVRIIDPLSLTVVVDEKGGRIFHRGWPIECEAVIPRIGYSITRRGVAIVRQFEQMGVIVLNQSLSIEQSRDKLLASQVMADAGVPIPVTAHVASTTDIDSALARVGGVPCVVKATEGTQGSGVFLARNYPQVRQLVSQMLERGMKPLVQTYIEESHGKDIRVLVVGGKVAAAMRRRASGSEFRSNFHLGGSVERVQLNEEFVSVALSAANILGMDIAGVDLLESANGPLVLEVNSSPGLEGIEGASSCLLYTSDAADEGLGVDLG
;
A
#
# COMPACT_ATOMS: atom_id res chain seq x y z
N MET A 1 -41.00 11.22 -20.70
CA MET A 1 -41.03 12.06 -19.48
C MET A 1 -39.63 12.02 -18.91
N GLY A 2 -38.89 13.11 -19.11
CA GLY A 2 -37.50 13.20 -18.71
C GLY A 2 -37.37 13.41 -17.20
N TRP A 3 -36.66 12.53 -16.55
CA TRP A 3 -36.14 12.79 -15.23
C TRP A 3 -34.84 13.61 -15.43
N LEU A 4 -34.98 14.94 -15.37
CA LEU A 4 -33.86 15.84 -15.14
C LEU A 4 -33.33 15.53 -13.75
N TRP A 5 -32.25 14.75 -13.66
CA TRP A 5 -31.47 14.63 -12.44
C TRP A 5 -30.88 16.00 -12.14
N ALA A 6 -31.33 16.60 -11.05
CA ALA A 6 -30.63 17.72 -10.47
C ALA A 6 -29.18 17.27 -10.28
N ARG A 7 -28.23 17.85 -11.02
CA ARG A 7 -26.78 17.69 -10.73
C ARG A 7 -26.64 18.03 -9.26
N ASN A 8 -26.20 17.06 -8.47
CA ASN A 8 -25.84 17.32 -7.07
C ASN A 8 -24.94 18.56 -7.05
N MET A 9 -25.27 19.52 -6.20
CA MET A 9 -24.48 20.76 -6.03
C MET A 9 -23.03 20.47 -5.58
N TYR A 10 -22.74 19.24 -5.18
CA TYR A 10 -21.46 18.77 -4.68
C TYR A 10 -20.94 17.63 -5.55
N PRO A 11 -19.63 17.60 -5.85
CA PRO A 11 -19.01 16.47 -6.53
C PRO A 11 -19.15 15.20 -5.70
N SER A 12 -19.33 14.05 -6.35
CA SER A 12 -19.55 12.77 -5.67
C SER A 12 -18.31 11.91 -5.66
N LEU A 13 -17.97 11.41 -4.45
CA LEU A 13 -16.85 10.53 -4.18
C LEU A 13 -17.34 9.16 -3.72
N VAL A 14 -16.79 8.10 -4.30
CA VAL A 14 -16.98 6.73 -3.83
C VAL A 14 -15.71 6.23 -3.13
N ILE A 15 -15.83 5.82 -1.88
CA ILE A 15 -14.76 5.08 -1.17
C ILE A 15 -15.11 3.59 -1.26
N LEU A 16 -14.27 2.82 -1.98
CA LEU A 16 -14.43 1.37 -2.07
C LEU A 16 -13.84 0.71 -0.82
N SER A 17 -14.67 0.25 0.09
CA SER A 17 -14.23 -0.37 1.34
C SER A 17 -15.22 -1.41 1.85
N ARG A 18 -14.72 -2.57 2.30
CA ARG A 18 -15.51 -3.60 2.99
C ARG A 18 -15.80 -3.27 4.44
N GLY A 19 -15.10 -2.29 4.99
CA GLY A 19 -15.23 -1.88 6.38
C GLY A 19 -15.55 -0.40 6.54
N PRO A 20 -16.84 0.02 6.43
CA PRO A 20 -17.20 1.43 6.56
C PRO A 20 -16.87 2.02 7.93
N ARG A 21 -16.76 1.17 8.97
CA ARG A 21 -16.40 1.57 10.34
C ARG A 21 -14.90 1.50 10.64
N LEU A 22 -14.06 1.03 9.69
CA LEU A 22 -12.61 1.05 9.85
C LEU A 22 -12.12 2.49 9.98
N TYR A 23 -11.19 2.72 10.90
CA TYR A 23 -10.64 4.05 11.19
C TYR A 23 -10.31 4.84 9.91
N SER A 24 -9.44 4.33 9.07
CA SER A 24 -9.00 5.04 7.86
C SER A 24 -10.13 5.30 6.85
N THR A 25 -11.11 4.40 6.72
CA THR A 25 -12.27 4.60 5.83
C THR A 25 -13.15 5.72 6.35
N ARG A 26 -13.43 5.72 7.64
CA ARG A 26 -14.23 6.77 8.31
C ARG A 26 -13.54 8.13 8.22
N ARG A 27 -12.23 8.20 8.53
CA ARG A 27 -11.45 9.44 8.46
C ARG A 27 -11.45 10.04 7.05
N LEU A 28 -11.21 9.21 6.02
CA LEU A 28 -11.29 9.67 4.62
C LEU A 28 -12.67 10.22 4.26
N ALA A 29 -13.75 9.56 4.72
CA ALA A 29 -15.11 10.03 4.46
C ALA A 29 -15.40 11.35 5.18
N GLU A 30 -15.01 11.49 6.44
CA GLU A 30 -15.18 12.71 7.24
C GLU A 30 -14.48 13.91 6.59
N GLU A 31 -13.21 13.74 6.18
CA GLU A 31 -12.44 14.83 5.59
C GLU A 31 -12.94 15.19 4.17
N ALA A 32 -13.31 14.19 3.37
CA ALA A 32 -13.92 14.46 2.07
C ALA A 32 -15.26 15.21 2.19
N GLN A 33 -16.08 14.88 3.20
CA GLN A 33 -17.32 15.62 3.46
C GLN A 33 -17.06 17.06 3.89
N LYS A 34 -16.06 17.31 4.75
CA LYS A 34 -15.63 18.66 5.12
C LYS A 34 -15.13 19.46 3.90
N ALA A 35 -14.48 18.78 2.97
CA ALA A 35 -14.04 19.37 1.69
C ALA A 35 -15.17 19.55 0.66
N GLY A 36 -16.43 19.30 1.03
CA GLY A 36 -17.59 19.54 0.17
C GLY A 36 -17.93 18.39 -0.79
N TRP A 37 -17.42 17.18 -0.57
CA TRP A 37 -17.78 16.02 -1.38
C TRP A 37 -19.02 15.30 -0.85
N ALA A 38 -19.89 14.85 -1.75
CA ALA A 38 -20.95 13.90 -1.43
C ALA A 38 -20.34 12.47 -1.41
N VAL A 39 -20.12 11.92 -0.21
CA VAL A 39 -19.37 10.67 -0.04
C VAL A 39 -20.28 9.46 0.08
N ARG A 40 -19.97 8.40 -0.66
CA ARG A 40 -20.57 7.07 -0.53
C ARG A 40 -19.48 6.04 -0.22
N ILE A 41 -19.68 5.22 0.80
CA ILE A 41 -18.80 4.07 1.09
C ILE A 41 -19.49 2.82 0.57
N ILE A 42 -18.84 2.09 -0.34
CA ILE A 42 -19.42 0.94 -1.02
C ILE A 42 -18.48 -0.27 -0.92
N ASP A 43 -19.02 -1.41 -0.51
CA ASP A 43 -18.27 -2.67 -0.58
C ASP A 43 -18.06 -3.05 -2.07
N PRO A 44 -16.82 -3.15 -2.56
CA PRO A 44 -16.55 -3.54 -3.94
C PRO A 44 -17.13 -4.92 -4.30
N LEU A 45 -17.36 -5.78 -3.31
CA LEU A 45 -17.98 -7.09 -3.55
C LEU A 45 -19.50 -7.01 -3.84
N SER A 46 -20.14 -5.89 -3.52
CA SER A 46 -21.56 -5.65 -3.80
C SER A 46 -21.79 -5.00 -5.17
N LEU A 47 -20.71 -4.74 -5.93
CA LEU A 47 -20.79 -4.12 -7.24
C LEU A 47 -20.89 -5.17 -8.35
N THR A 48 -21.70 -4.87 -9.36
CA THR A 48 -21.84 -5.65 -10.58
C THR A 48 -21.26 -4.83 -11.74
N VAL A 49 -20.34 -5.44 -12.49
CA VAL A 49 -19.84 -4.88 -13.75
C VAL A 49 -20.60 -5.52 -14.92
N VAL A 50 -21.09 -4.70 -15.80
CA VAL A 50 -21.72 -5.13 -17.07
C VAL A 50 -20.88 -4.55 -18.20
N VAL A 51 -20.46 -5.40 -19.13
CA VAL A 51 -19.64 -5.01 -20.29
C VAL A 51 -20.37 -5.46 -21.56
N ASP A 52 -20.55 -4.53 -22.48
CA ASP A 52 -21.12 -4.76 -23.81
C ASP A 52 -20.36 -3.93 -24.87
N GLU A 53 -20.81 -3.93 -26.11
CA GLU A 53 -20.19 -3.19 -27.21
C GLU A 53 -20.23 -1.66 -27.03
N LYS A 54 -21.02 -1.16 -26.09
CA LYS A 54 -21.11 0.27 -25.72
C LYS A 54 -20.18 0.67 -24.58
N GLY A 55 -19.42 -0.30 -24.05
CA GLY A 55 -18.49 -0.11 -22.94
C GLY A 55 -18.95 -0.79 -21.66
N GLY A 56 -18.20 -0.56 -20.59
CA GLY A 56 -18.48 -1.13 -19.28
C GLY A 56 -19.22 -0.15 -18.36
N ARG A 57 -20.06 -0.69 -17.51
CA ARG A 57 -20.86 0.07 -16.51
C ARG A 57 -20.85 -0.65 -15.18
N ILE A 58 -20.94 0.11 -14.10
CA ILE A 58 -20.98 -0.43 -12.73
C ILE A 58 -22.35 -0.18 -12.11
N PHE A 59 -22.89 -1.20 -11.47
CA PHE A 59 -24.18 -1.15 -10.79
C PHE A 59 -24.01 -1.54 -9.30
N HIS A 60 -24.77 -0.87 -8.44
CA HIS A 60 -24.95 -1.24 -7.07
C HIS A 60 -26.42 -1.45 -6.77
N ARG A 61 -26.80 -2.67 -6.37
CA ARG A 61 -28.20 -3.03 -6.09
C ARG A 61 -29.16 -2.71 -7.26
N GLY A 62 -28.71 -2.92 -8.51
CA GLY A 62 -29.48 -2.68 -9.72
C GLY A 62 -29.45 -1.24 -10.24
N TRP A 63 -28.87 -0.28 -9.51
CA TRP A 63 -28.75 1.11 -9.93
C TRP A 63 -27.34 1.43 -10.44
N PRO A 64 -27.21 2.17 -11.56
CA PRO A 64 -25.92 2.59 -12.07
C PRO A 64 -25.21 3.47 -11.05
N ILE A 65 -23.87 3.34 -10.99
CA ILE A 65 -23.02 4.22 -10.17
C ILE A 65 -22.43 5.29 -11.08
N GLU A 66 -22.70 6.53 -10.74
CA GLU A 66 -22.06 7.71 -11.29
C GLU A 66 -21.33 8.42 -10.16
N CYS A 67 -20.08 8.81 -10.40
CA CYS A 67 -19.24 9.58 -9.48
C CYS A 67 -18.09 10.24 -10.23
N GLU A 68 -17.57 11.32 -9.69
CA GLU A 68 -16.42 12.04 -10.24
C GLU A 68 -15.10 11.40 -9.81
N ALA A 69 -15.05 10.83 -8.60
CA ALA A 69 -13.83 10.24 -8.06
C ALA A 69 -14.08 8.96 -7.25
N VAL A 70 -13.04 8.12 -7.19
CA VAL A 70 -13.02 6.88 -6.41
C VAL A 70 -11.72 6.79 -5.61
N ILE A 71 -11.83 6.47 -4.32
CA ILE A 71 -10.69 6.08 -3.46
C ILE A 71 -10.79 4.58 -3.15
N PRO A 72 -9.95 3.74 -3.77
CA PRO A 72 -9.94 2.31 -3.51
C PRO A 72 -9.25 1.97 -2.19
N ARG A 73 -9.99 1.34 -1.27
CA ARG A 73 -9.45 0.72 -0.05
C ARG A 73 -9.55 -0.80 -0.17
N ILE A 74 -8.84 -1.33 -1.17
CA ILE A 74 -8.89 -2.75 -1.52
C ILE A 74 -8.00 -3.56 -0.58
N GLY A 75 -8.60 -4.46 0.18
CA GLY A 75 -7.87 -5.40 1.04
C GLY A 75 -7.28 -6.57 0.25
N TYR A 76 -6.26 -7.22 0.81
CA TYR A 76 -5.56 -8.35 0.19
C TYR A 76 -6.52 -9.46 -0.27
N SER A 77 -7.46 -9.88 0.58
CA SER A 77 -8.37 -11.01 0.31
C SER A 77 -9.29 -10.81 -0.90
N ILE A 78 -9.40 -9.60 -1.42
CA ILE A 78 -10.26 -9.26 -2.55
C ILE A 78 -9.50 -8.55 -3.69
N THR A 79 -8.16 -8.60 -3.68
CA THR A 79 -7.33 -7.84 -4.63
C THR A 79 -7.77 -8.05 -6.06
N ARG A 80 -7.88 -9.29 -6.53
CA ARG A 80 -8.24 -9.60 -7.92
C ARG A 80 -9.58 -9.00 -8.35
N ARG A 81 -10.62 -9.15 -7.49
CA ARG A 81 -11.95 -8.60 -7.77
C ARG A 81 -11.99 -7.07 -7.61
N GLY A 82 -11.33 -6.56 -6.57
CA GLY A 82 -11.23 -5.13 -6.31
C GLY A 82 -10.54 -4.37 -7.44
N VAL A 83 -9.42 -4.88 -7.92
CA VAL A 83 -8.69 -4.31 -9.07
C VAL A 83 -9.54 -4.29 -10.33
N ALA A 84 -10.32 -5.34 -10.60
CA ALA A 84 -11.23 -5.36 -11.75
C ALA A 84 -12.31 -4.26 -11.66
N ILE A 85 -12.86 -4.01 -10.47
CA ILE A 85 -13.81 -2.91 -10.22
C ILE A 85 -13.13 -1.54 -10.41
N VAL A 86 -11.94 -1.36 -9.86
CA VAL A 86 -11.16 -0.11 -9.99
C VAL A 86 -10.88 0.18 -11.47
N ARG A 87 -10.40 -0.82 -12.22
CA ARG A 87 -10.16 -0.71 -13.67
C ARG A 87 -11.41 -0.30 -14.43
N GLN A 88 -12.58 -0.81 -14.04
CA GLN A 88 -13.82 -0.42 -14.70
C GLN A 88 -14.17 1.05 -14.45
N PHE A 89 -13.93 1.59 -13.25
CA PHE A 89 -14.10 3.03 -12.99
C PHE A 89 -13.14 3.86 -13.86
N GLU A 90 -11.88 3.43 -14.01
CA GLU A 90 -10.90 4.07 -14.89
C GLU A 90 -11.40 4.13 -16.35
N GLN A 91 -11.93 3.01 -16.86
CA GLN A 91 -12.48 2.93 -18.22
C GLN A 91 -13.75 3.77 -18.42
N MET A 92 -14.46 4.06 -17.34
CA MET A 92 -15.60 5.01 -17.35
C MET A 92 -15.15 6.48 -17.28
N GLY A 93 -13.84 6.75 -17.21
CA GLY A 93 -13.28 8.11 -17.12
C GLY A 93 -13.37 8.74 -15.72
N VAL A 94 -13.64 7.94 -14.71
CA VAL A 94 -13.69 8.38 -13.31
C VAL A 94 -12.26 8.54 -12.77
N ILE A 95 -12.01 9.61 -12.01
CA ILE A 95 -10.73 9.83 -11.31
C ILE A 95 -10.57 8.76 -10.22
N VAL A 96 -9.48 8.01 -10.25
CA VAL A 96 -9.23 6.92 -9.29
C VAL A 96 -7.86 7.08 -8.62
N LEU A 97 -7.85 7.10 -7.29
CA LEU A 97 -6.64 7.27 -6.46
C LEU A 97 -6.54 6.12 -5.42
N ASN A 98 -5.75 5.07 -5.65
CA ASN A 98 -4.78 4.75 -6.69
C ASN A 98 -5.42 3.96 -7.85
N GLN A 99 -4.74 3.99 -8.98
CA GLN A 99 -5.13 3.25 -10.17
C GLN A 99 -4.99 1.72 -9.99
N SER A 100 -5.72 0.97 -10.82
CA SER A 100 -5.78 -0.49 -10.76
C SER A 100 -4.41 -1.15 -10.92
N LEU A 101 -3.61 -0.67 -11.88
CA LEU A 101 -2.25 -1.19 -12.13
C LEU A 101 -1.33 -0.97 -10.93
N SER A 102 -1.36 0.21 -10.32
CA SER A 102 -0.58 0.55 -9.14
C SER A 102 -0.92 -0.33 -7.94
N ILE A 103 -2.23 -0.57 -7.74
CA ILE A 103 -2.70 -1.50 -6.69
C ILE A 103 -2.21 -2.92 -6.95
N GLU A 104 -2.31 -3.40 -8.19
CA GLU A 104 -1.90 -4.75 -8.59
C GLU A 104 -0.40 -4.97 -8.39
N GLN A 105 0.42 -4.03 -8.88
CA GLN A 105 1.88 -4.08 -8.74
C GLN A 105 2.34 -4.08 -7.27
N SER A 106 1.74 -3.26 -6.42
CA SER A 106 2.11 -3.20 -5.01
C SER A 106 1.72 -4.44 -4.20
N ARG A 107 0.79 -5.25 -4.70
CA ARG A 107 0.31 -6.46 -4.00
C ARG A 107 1.21 -7.67 -4.18
N ASP A 108 1.95 -7.75 -5.25
CA ASP A 108 2.97 -8.77 -5.48
C ASP A 108 4.35 -8.20 -5.10
N LYS A 109 4.93 -8.72 -4.01
CA LYS A 109 6.22 -8.25 -3.49
C LYS A 109 7.38 -8.47 -4.47
N LEU A 110 7.30 -9.52 -5.30
CA LEU A 110 8.33 -9.76 -6.32
C LEU A 110 8.22 -8.72 -7.43
N LEU A 111 7.02 -8.53 -7.97
CA LEU A 111 6.77 -7.54 -9.02
C LEU A 111 7.13 -6.12 -8.55
N ALA A 112 6.69 -5.72 -7.35
CA ALA A 112 7.06 -4.44 -6.79
C ALA A 112 8.57 -4.27 -6.65
N SER A 113 9.28 -5.32 -6.18
CA SER A 113 10.75 -5.30 -6.08
C SER A 113 11.43 -5.19 -7.44
N GLN A 114 10.92 -5.89 -8.48
CA GLN A 114 11.45 -5.80 -9.85
C GLN A 114 11.30 -4.39 -10.43
N VAL A 115 10.10 -3.79 -10.31
CA VAL A 115 9.82 -2.44 -10.81
C VAL A 115 10.69 -1.40 -10.09
N MET A 116 10.83 -1.50 -8.78
CA MET A 116 11.68 -0.59 -8.00
C MET A 116 13.16 -0.77 -8.33
N ALA A 117 13.65 -2.01 -8.46
CA ALA A 117 15.06 -2.30 -8.77
C ALA A 117 15.43 -1.78 -10.17
N ASP A 118 14.58 -1.98 -11.17
CA ASP A 118 14.79 -1.48 -12.53
C ASP A 118 14.93 0.05 -12.58
N ALA A 119 14.20 0.74 -11.70
CA ALA A 119 14.28 2.19 -11.56
C ALA A 119 15.41 2.67 -10.61
N GLY A 120 16.25 1.77 -10.11
CA GLY A 120 17.34 2.12 -9.19
C GLY A 120 16.91 2.51 -7.77
N VAL A 121 15.66 2.23 -7.37
CA VAL A 121 15.21 2.44 -5.99
C VAL A 121 15.86 1.41 -5.07
N PRO A 122 16.52 1.83 -3.97
CA PRO A 122 17.21 0.90 -3.09
C PRO A 122 16.24 0.00 -2.34
N ILE A 123 16.45 -1.31 -2.46
CA ILE A 123 15.68 -2.37 -1.79
C ILE A 123 16.62 -3.41 -1.19
N PRO A 124 16.22 -4.20 -0.19
CA PRO A 124 16.99 -5.35 0.26
C PRO A 124 17.10 -6.38 -0.87
N VAL A 125 18.28 -7.00 -1.04
CA VAL A 125 18.46 -8.06 -2.06
C VAL A 125 17.43 -9.16 -1.83
N THR A 126 16.70 -9.50 -2.88
CA THR A 126 15.58 -10.43 -2.82
C THR A 126 15.71 -11.47 -3.92
N ALA A 127 15.60 -12.74 -3.58
CA ALA A 127 15.62 -13.88 -4.49
C ALA A 127 14.30 -14.63 -4.43
N HIS A 128 13.70 -14.93 -5.57
CA HIS A 128 12.58 -15.87 -5.70
C HIS A 128 13.14 -17.30 -5.77
N VAL A 129 12.53 -18.21 -5.01
CA VAL A 129 12.94 -19.62 -4.96
C VAL A 129 11.83 -20.48 -5.56
N ALA A 130 12.08 -21.02 -6.74
CA ALA A 130 11.11 -21.86 -7.45
C ALA A 130 11.15 -23.32 -7.00
N SER A 131 12.29 -23.78 -6.48
CA SER A 131 12.52 -25.16 -6.03
C SER A 131 13.42 -25.16 -4.80
N THR A 132 13.34 -26.21 -4.01
CA THR A 132 14.26 -26.41 -2.87
C THR A 132 15.73 -26.59 -3.30
N THR A 133 15.97 -26.96 -4.56
CA THR A 133 17.32 -27.02 -5.16
C THR A 133 17.96 -25.66 -5.36
N ASP A 134 17.16 -24.57 -5.37
CA ASP A 134 17.63 -23.22 -5.64
C ASP A 134 18.01 -22.46 -4.35
N ILE A 135 17.79 -23.06 -3.18
CA ILE A 135 18.00 -22.42 -1.87
C ILE A 135 19.45 -21.95 -1.70
N ASP A 136 20.44 -22.80 -2.05
CA ASP A 136 21.86 -22.46 -1.89
C ASP A 136 22.25 -21.26 -2.77
N SER A 137 21.76 -21.24 -4.00
CA SER A 137 21.97 -20.12 -4.92
C SER A 137 21.32 -18.84 -4.43
N ALA A 138 20.09 -18.93 -3.92
CA ALA A 138 19.36 -17.80 -3.35
C ALA A 138 20.09 -17.24 -2.12
N LEU A 139 20.51 -18.12 -1.18
CA LEU A 139 21.26 -17.71 0.01
C LEU A 139 22.58 -17.04 -0.33
N ALA A 140 23.32 -17.57 -1.28
CA ALA A 140 24.58 -16.94 -1.73
C ALA A 140 24.37 -15.51 -2.24
N ARG A 141 23.20 -15.22 -2.86
CA ARG A 141 22.87 -13.90 -3.39
C ARG A 141 22.41 -12.91 -2.32
N VAL A 142 21.68 -13.39 -1.29
CA VAL A 142 21.14 -12.51 -0.23
C VAL A 142 22.11 -12.34 0.95
N GLY A 143 23.32 -12.89 0.89
CA GLY A 143 24.34 -12.78 1.93
C GLY A 143 24.27 -13.85 3.03
N GLY A 144 23.53 -14.96 2.78
CA GLY A 144 23.45 -16.09 3.70
C GLY A 144 22.36 -15.96 4.78
N VAL A 145 22.67 -16.51 5.95
CA VAL A 145 21.79 -16.43 7.15
C VAL A 145 22.43 -15.53 8.19
N PRO A 146 21.62 -14.79 9.00
CA PRO A 146 20.16 -14.78 9.03
C PRO A 146 19.56 -14.11 7.77
N CYS A 147 18.40 -14.61 7.33
CA CYS A 147 17.67 -14.03 6.20
C CYS A 147 16.16 -14.04 6.47
N VAL A 148 15.42 -13.25 5.71
CA VAL A 148 13.96 -13.22 5.79
C VAL A 148 13.39 -14.13 4.71
N VAL A 149 12.50 -15.06 5.10
CA VAL A 149 11.71 -15.88 4.18
C VAL A 149 10.26 -15.39 4.22
N LYS A 150 9.70 -15.06 3.05
CA LYS A 150 8.34 -14.53 2.95
C LYS A 150 7.65 -14.97 1.65
N ALA A 151 6.31 -15.03 1.63
CA ALA A 151 5.56 -15.25 0.40
C ALA A 151 5.47 -13.95 -0.42
N THR A 152 5.36 -14.07 -1.77
CA THR A 152 5.15 -12.91 -2.67
C THR A 152 3.90 -12.15 -2.34
N GLU A 153 2.85 -12.86 -1.90
CA GLU A 153 1.56 -12.30 -1.52
C GLU A 153 1.29 -12.50 -0.03
N GLY A 154 0.59 -11.57 0.59
CA GLY A 154 0.21 -11.60 2.02
C GLY A 154 0.23 -10.22 2.64
N THR A 155 -0.38 -10.08 3.83
CA THR A 155 -0.45 -8.81 4.57
C THR A 155 -0.16 -8.99 6.05
N GLN A 156 0.13 -7.88 6.75
CA GLN A 156 0.29 -7.80 8.20
C GLN A 156 1.36 -8.73 8.78
N GLY A 157 2.41 -9.05 7.98
CA GLY A 157 3.49 -9.93 8.44
C GLY A 157 3.11 -11.41 8.55
N SER A 158 1.89 -11.80 8.16
CA SER A 158 1.54 -13.22 8.04
C SER A 158 2.38 -13.84 6.92
N GLY A 159 3.10 -14.91 7.23
CA GLY A 159 4.00 -15.56 6.25
C GLY A 159 5.35 -14.85 6.06
N VAL A 160 5.80 -14.05 7.03
CA VAL A 160 7.15 -13.45 7.07
C VAL A 160 7.92 -14.04 8.26
N PHE A 161 9.07 -14.65 8.00
CA PHE A 161 9.85 -15.40 8.97
C PHE A 161 11.33 -15.00 8.92
N LEU A 162 11.94 -14.84 10.08
CA LEU A 162 13.40 -14.71 10.22
C LEU A 162 14.00 -16.10 10.35
N ALA A 163 14.74 -16.55 9.35
CA ALA A 163 15.48 -17.81 9.37
C ALA A 163 16.92 -17.54 9.80
N ARG A 164 17.34 -18.18 10.89
CA ARG A 164 18.67 -17.97 11.51
C ARG A 164 19.71 -19.00 11.07
N ASN A 165 19.27 -20.06 10.41
CA ASN A 165 20.13 -21.14 9.92
C ASN A 165 19.54 -21.81 8.68
N TYR A 166 20.37 -22.55 7.96
CA TYR A 166 20.00 -23.24 6.73
C TYR A 166 18.79 -24.22 6.89
N PRO A 167 18.74 -25.07 7.92
CA PRO A 167 17.58 -25.96 8.10
C PRO A 167 16.25 -25.22 8.20
N GLN A 168 16.21 -24.05 8.86
CA GLN A 168 15.01 -23.21 8.93
C GLN A 168 14.61 -22.66 7.57
N VAL A 169 15.57 -22.18 6.76
CA VAL A 169 15.29 -21.71 5.40
C VAL A 169 14.67 -22.83 4.58
N ARG A 170 15.31 -24.02 4.58
CA ARG A 170 14.82 -25.16 3.85
C ARG A 170 13.43 -25.58 4.26
N GLN A 171 13.16 -25.65 5.56
CA GLN A 171 11.84 -25.99 6.10
C GLN A 171 10.77 -24.99 5.65
N LEU A 172 11.02 -23.69 5.80
CA LEU A 172 10.07 -22.63 5.46
C LEU A 172 9.78 -22.60 3.95
N VAL A 173 10.82 -22.66 3.12
CA VAL A 173 10.69 -22.69 1.66
C VAL A 173 9.90 -23.93 1.22
N SER A 174 10.23 -25.12 1.75
CA SER A 174 9.50 -26.38 1.40
C SER A 174 8.03 -26.27 1.76
N GLN A 175 7.69 -25.80 2.98
CA GLN A 175 6.30 -25.64 3.43
C GLN A 175 5.52 -24.63 2.56
N MET A 176 6.19 -23.55 2.08
CA MET A 176 5.56 -22.58 1.19
C MET A 176 5.28 -23.20 -0.18
N LEU A 177 6.26 -23.89 -0.77
CA LEU A 177 6.12 -24.56 -2.07
C LEU A 177 5.03 -25.64 -2.05
N GLU A 178 4.96 -26.46 -1.00
CA GLU A 178 3.93 -27.49 -0.80
C GLU A 178 2.51 -26.89 -0.75
N ARG A 179 2.38 -25.65 -0.27
CA ARG A 179 1.11 -24.90 -0.24
C ARG A 179 0.83 -24.11 -1.52
N GLY A 180 1.64 -24.28 -2.56
CA GLY A 180 1.51 -23.53 -3.81
C GLY A 180 1.85 -22.04 -3.70
N MET A 181 2.52 -21.63 -2.61
CA MET A 181 2.97 -20.26 -2.43
C MET A 181 4.32 -20.05 -3.16
N LYS A 182 4.62 -18.81 -3.50
CA LYS A 182 5.89 -18.40 -4.13
C LYS A 182 6.81 -17.82 -3.06
N PRO A 183 7.80 -18.56 -2.54
CA PRO A 183 8.71 -18.06 -1.50
C PRO A 183 9.72 -17.08 -2.06
N LEU A 184 9.99 -16.03 -1.29
CA LEU A 184 11.09 -15.10 -1.44
C LEU A 184 12.06 -15.29 -0.27
N VAL A 185 13.35 -15.27 -0.57
CA VAL A 185 14.44 -15.15 0.40
C VAL A 185 15.04 -13.76 0.24
N GLN A 186 15.18 -13.01 1.34
CA GLN A 186 15.60 -11.62 1.32
C GLN A 186 16.68 -11.38 2.37
N THR A 187 17.65 -10.50 2.03
CA THR A 187 18.65 -10.03 2.99
C THR A 187 17.96 -9.50 4.26
N TYR A 188 18.41 -9.99 5.40
CA TYR A 188 18.01 -9.44 6.70
C TYR A 188 18.83 -8.20 7.02
N ILE A 189 18.14 -7.10 7.34
CA ILE A 189 18.77 -5.82 7.71
C ILE A 189 18.78 -5.74 9.23
N GLU A 190 19.91 -6.01 9.81
CA GLU A 190 20.07 -6.14 11.27
C GLU A 190 19.82 -4.82 12.00
N GLU A 191 20.23 -3.69 11.40
CA GLU A 191 20.03 -2.35 11.94
C GLU A 191 18.55 -2.00 12.12
N SER A 192 17.68 -2.66 11.35
CA SER A 192 16.22 -2.51 11.40
C SER A 192 15.50 -3.63 12.13
N HIS A 193 16.21 -4.39 13.00
CA HIS A 193 15.55 -5.42 13.81
C HIS A 193 14.43 -4.83 14.66
N GLY A 194 13.19 -5.30 14.42
CA GLY A 194 12.00 -4.87 15.16
C GLY A 194 11.60 -3.40 14.94
N LYS A 195 12.14 -2.74 13.93
CA LYS A 195 11.78 -1.35 13.62
C LYS A 195 11.74 -1.08 12.11
N ASP A 196 10.89 -0.17 11.72
CA ASP A 196 10.85 0.41 10.38
C ASP A 196 10.30 1.84 10.43
N ILE A 197 10.40 2.54 9.30
CA ILE A 197 9.82 3.87 9.12
C ILE A 197 8.73 3.76 8.08
N ARG A 198 7.50 4.15 8.44
CA ARG A 198 6.40 4.31 7.49
C ARG A 198 6.29 5.77 7.09
N VAL A 199 6.39 6.02 5.79
CA VAL A 199 6.18 7.33 5.18
C VAL A 199 4.85 7.33 4.45
N LEU A 200 3.97 8.27 4.77
CA LEU A 200 2.75 8.51 4.01
C LEU A 200 3.07 9.52 2.90
N VAL A 201 2.91 9.06 1.67
CA VAL A 201 3.02 9.90 0.47
C VAL A 201 1.63 10.15 -0.07
N VAL A 202 1.32 11.41 -0.38
CA VAL A 202 0.04 11.84 -0.98
C VAL A 202 0.34 12.88 -2.05
N GLY A 203 -0.13 12.67 -3.28
CA GLY A 203 0.05 13.60 -4.39
C GLY A 203 1.52 13.95 -4.66
N GLY A 204 2.43 12.98 -4.54
CA GLY A 204 3.87 13.19 -4.77
C GLY A 204 4.60 13.95 -3.65
N LYS A 205 3.99 14.12 -2.49
CA LYS A 205 4.61 14.79 -1.32
C LYS A 205 4.56 13.90 -0.09
N VAL A 206 5.54 14.03 0.81
CA VAL A 206 5.51 13.37 2.11
C VAL A 206 4.52 14.13 3.01
N ALA A 207 3.41 13.49 3.33
CA ALA A 207 2.39 14.05 4.22
C ALA A 207 2.75 13.85 5.70
N ALA A 208 3.28 12.67 6.06
CA ALA A 208 3.69 12.36 7.43
C ALA A 208 4.66 11.16 7.44
N ALA A 209 5.39 11.00 8.55
CA ALA A 209 6.22 9.84 8.79
C ALA A 209 6.17 9.40 10.26
N MET A 210 6.22 8.07 10.46
CA MET A 210 6.30 7.48 11.79
C MET A 210 7.32 6.35 11.82
N ARG A 211 8.02 6.18 12.93
CA ARG A 211 8.80 4.98 13.24
C ARG A 211 7.88 4.00 13.96
N ARG A 212 7.87 2.76 13.50
CA ARG A 212 7.20 1.66 14.20
C ARG A 212 8.25 0.82 14.92
N ARG A 213 7.93 0.38 16.13
CA ARG A 213 8.78 -0.52 16.90
C ARG A 213 7.98 -1.72 17.37
N ALA A 214 8.54 -2.90 17.19
CA ALA A 214 7.97 -4.13 17.71
C ALA A 214 7.97 -4.15 19.24
N SER A 215 7.12 -4.97 19.83
CA SER A 215 7.14 -5.30 21.24
C SER A 215 8.04 -6.50 21.49
N GLY A 216 8.88 -6.44 22.51
CA GLY A 216 9.76 -7.55 22.92
C GLY A 216 10.83 -7.90 21.87
N SER A 217 11.02 -9.21 21.62
CA SER A 217 12.00 -9.74 20.66
C SER A 217 11.46 -9.97 19.25
N GLU A 218 10.27 -9.46 18.94
CA GLU A 218 9.67 -9.60 17.62
C GLU A 218 10.46 -8.76 16.59
N PHE A 219 10.83 -9.38 15.46
CA PHE A 219 11.60 -8.68 14.42
C PHE A 219 10.72 -7.88 13.44
N ARG A 220 9.39 -8.15 13.42
CA ARG A 220 8.43 -7.44 12.58
C ARG A 220 7.84 -6.25 13.33
N SER A 221 7.96 -5.07 12.78
CA SER A 221 7.55 -3.78 13.37
C SER A 221 6.04 -3.47 13.28
N ASN A 222 5.17 -4.47 13.10
CA ASN A 222 3.74 -4.25 12.89
C ASN A 222 3.04 -3.69 14.13
N PHE A 223 2.44 -2.51 14.00
CA PHE A 223 1.64 -1.83 15.03
C PHE A 223 0.50 -2.71 15.59
N HIS A 224 -0.17 -3.50 14.73
CA HIS A 224 -1.25 -4.40 15.15
C HIS A 224 -0.80 -5.58 16.02
N LEU A 225 0.49 -5.81 16.17
CA LEU A 225 1.07 -6.82 17.07
C LEU A 225 1.48 -6.25 18.45
N GLY A 226 0.95 -5.07 18.80
CA GLY A 226 1.26 -4.42 20.08
C GLY A 226 2.53 -3.58 20.06
N GLY A 227 3.03 -3.25 18.89
CA GLY A 227 4.16 -2.33 18.72
C GLY A 227 3.80 -0.88 19.07
N SER A 228 4.82 -0.06 19.30
CA SER A 228 4.67 1.39 19.49
C SER A 228 4.94 2.15 18.20
N VAL A 229 4.40 3.37 18.14
CA VAL A 229 4.67 4.33 17.05
C VAL A 229 5.17 5.64 17.64
N GLU A 230 6.12 6.27 16.96
CA GLU A 230 6.64 7.58 17.31
C GLU A 230 6.80 8.44 16.05
N ARG A 231 6.62 9.75 16.19
CA ARG A 231 6.88 10.68 15.10
C ARG A 231 8.38 10.65 14.77
N VAL A 232 8.71 10.67 13.49
CA VAL A 232 10.08 10.76 13.00
C VAL A 232 10.23 11.92 12.03
N GLN A 233 11.32 12.65 12.14
CA GLN A 233 11.75 13.62 11.15
C GLN A 233 12.68 12.92 10.16
N LEU A 234 12.34 12.97 8.89
CA LEU A 234 13.13 12.35 7.83
C LEU A 234 14.23 13.30 7.36
N ASN A 235 15.37 12.75 7.00
CA ASN A 235 16.36 13.46 6.20
C ASN A 235 16.00 13.39 4.70
N GLU A 236 16.70 14.14 3.87
CA GLU A 236 16.44 14.26 2.42
C GLU A 236 16.54 12.91 1.70
N GLU A 237 17.44 12.04 2.12
CA GLU A 237 17.64 10.73 1.50
C GLU A 237 16.41 9.83 1.69
N PHE A 238 15.86 9.76 2.92
CA PHE A 238 14.64 9.00 3.22
C PHE A 238 13.42 9.57 2.47
N VAL A 239 13.30 10.89 2.39
CA VAL A 239 12.25 11.56 1.61
C VAL A 239 12.37 11.19 0.14
N SER A 240 13.56 11.33 -0.45
CA SER A 240 13.81 11.03 -1.86
C SER A 240 13.47 9.58 -2.22
N VAL A 241 13.93 8.62 -1.41
CA VAL A 241 13.67 7.19 -1.62
C VAL A 241 12.18 6.87 -1.50
N ALA A 242 11.49 7.44 -0.51
CA ALA A 242 10.04 7.23 -0.34
C ALA A 242 9.23 7.78 -1.52
N LEU A 243 9.54 8.99 -1.98
CA LEU A 243 8.88 9.61 -3.13
C LEU A 243 9.17 8.85 -4.42
N SER A 244 10.41 8.42 -4.65
CA SER A 244 10.80 7.61 -5.81
C SER A 244 10.03 6.29 -5.84
N ALA A 245 9.94 5.57 -4.71
CA ALA A 245 9.20 4.32 -4.61
C ALA A 245 7.69 4.48 -4.89
N ALA A 246 7.06 5.53 -4.35
CA ALA A 246 5.66 5.82 -4.62
C ALA A 246 5.43 6.18 -6.09
N ASN A 247 6.28 7.04 -6.66
CA ASN A 247 6.16 7.51 -8.04
C ASN A 247 6.34 6.39 -9.06
N ILE A 248 7.38 5.54 -8.91
CA ILE A 248 7.65 4.47 -9.88
C ILE A 248 6.56 3.39 -9.90
N LEU A 249 5.86 3.19 -8.79
CA LEU A 249 4.69 2.33 -8.72
C LEU A 249 3.37 3.06 -9.08
N GLY A 250 3.43 4.31 -9.52
CA GLY A 250 2.28 5.11 -9.93
C GLY A 250 1.27 5.37 -8.80
N MET A 251 1.75 5.60 -7.57
CA MET A 251 0.91 5.78 -6.40
C MET A 251 0.62 7.24 -6.10
N ASP A 252 -0.65 7.62 -6.12
CA ASP A 252 -1.11 8.92 -5.61
C ASP A 252 -1.16 8.94 -4.08
N ILE A 253 -1.52 7.80 -3.48
CA ILE A 253 -1.57 7.60 -2.03
C ILE A 253 -0.78 6.34 -1.69
N ALA A 254 0.33 6.48 -0.97
CA ALA A 254 1.20 5.35 -0.61
C ALA A 254 1.61 5.37 0.86
N GLY A 255 1.64 4.19 1.47
CA GLY A 255 2.40 3.95 2.69
C GLY A 255 3.70 3.24 2.34
N VAL A 256 4.80 3.97 2.31
CA VAL A 256 6.13 3.42 2.01
C VAL A 256 6.80 2.99 3.30
N ASP A 257 7.15 1.71 3.40
CA ASP A 257 7.85 1.15 4.55
C ASP A 257 9.35 1.08 4.23
N LEU A 258 10.15 1.77 5.02
CA LEU A 258 11.60 1.89 4.85
C LEU A 258 12.34 1.21 6.00
N LEU A 259 13.40 0.49 5.65
CA LEU A 259 14.40 0.00 6.61
C LEU A 259 15.57 0.97 6.66
N GLU A 260 16.09 1.19 7.86
CA GLU A 260 17.36 1.87 8.12
C GLU A 260 18.48 0.85 7.96
N SER A 261 19.41 1.06 7.05
CA SER A 261 20.61 0.22 6.89
C SER A 261 21.89 1.04 7.05
N ALA A 262 23.04 0.38 7.20
CA ALA A 262 24.35 1.03 7.24
C ALA A 262 24.65 1.88 5.98
N ASN A 263 23.98 1.58 4.85
CA ASN A 263 24.19 2.24 3.55
C ASN A 263 23.01 3.13 3.14
N GLY A 264 22.18 3.58 4.08
CA GLY A 264 21.00 4.40 3.81
C GLY A 264 19.68 3.65 3.84
N PRO A 265 18.56 4.29 3.45
CA PRO A 265 17.23 3.71 3.47
C PRO A 265 17.05 2.64 2.38
N LEU A 266 16.34 1.56 2.73
CA LEU A 266 15.92 0.52 1.80
C LEU A 266 14.40 0.39 1.83
N VAL A 267 13.73 0.36 0.67
CA VAL A 267 12.29 0.16 0.59
C VAL A 267 11.94 -1.30 0.86
N LEU A 268 11.18 -1.54 1.93
CA LEU A 268 10.68 -2.88 2.28
C LEU A 268 9.41 -3.24 1.51
N GLU A 269 8.44 -2.32 1.48
CA GLU A 269 7.18 -2.45 0.73
C GLU A 269 6.50 -1.10 0.51
N VAL A 270 5.61 -1.05 -0.49
CA VAL A 270 4.74 0.10 -0.77
C VAL A 270 3.30 -0.35 -0.70
N ASN A 271 2.51 0.31 0.15
CA ASN A 271 1.12 -0.05 0.43
C ASN A 271 0.15 0.92 -0.24
N SER A 272 -0.67 0.45 -1.18
CA SER A 272 -1.69 1.24 -1.90
C SER A 272 -2.90 1.65 -1.06
N SER A 273 -3.07 1.09 0.12
CA SER A 273 -4.18 1.40 1.04
C SER A 273 -3.67 1.50 2.47
N PRO A 274 -2.79 2.48 2.78
CA PRO A 274 -2.16 2.58 4.10
C PRO A 274 -3.19 2.78 5.21
N GLY A 275 -2.89 2.22 6.40
CA GLY A 275 -3.63 2.53 7.62
C GLY A 275 -3.23 3.92 8.11
N LEU A 276 -4.22 4.76 8.49
CA LEU A 276 -3.98 6.13 8.94
C LEU A 276 -3.89 6.26 10.47
N GLU A 277 -4.47 5.32 11.23
CA GLU A 277 -4.59 5.38 12.68
C GLU A 277 -3.25 5.60 13.40
N GLY A 278 -2.25 4.79 13.10
CA GLY A 278 -0.94 4.90 13.74
C GLY A 278 -0.22 6.20 13.37
N ILE A 279 -0.33 6.66 12.13
CA ILE A 279 0.40 7.84 11.66
C ILE A 279 -0.27 9.15 12.13
N GLU A 280 -1.61 9.20 12.20
CA GLU A 280 -2.33 10.32 12.81
C GLU A 280 -2.04 10.39 14.32
N GLY A 281 -2.02 9.25 15.01
CA GLY A 281 -1.67 9.18 16.43
C GLY A 281 -0.24 9.64 16.73
N ALA A 282 0.73 9.28 15.89
CA ALA A 282 2.14 9.65 16.06
C ALA A 282 2.42 11.12 15.70
N SER A 283 1.74 11.67 14.71
CA SER A 283 2.02 13.02 14.22
C SER A 283 1.33 14.12 15.03
N SER A 284 0.33 13.80 15.87
CA SER A 284 -0.59 14.75 16.48
C SER A 284 -1.22 15.71 15.44
N CYS A 285 -1.11 15.37 14.17
CA CYS A 285 -1.51 16.15 13.04
C CYS A 285 -2.72 15.46 12.40
N LEU A 286 -3.80 16.16 12.28
CA LEU A 286 -4.85 15.79 11.35
C LEU A 286 -4.24 15.90 9.95
N LEU A 287 -4.06 14.77 9.27
CA LEU A 287 -3.44 14.69 7.93
C LEU A 287 -4.16 15.55 6.86
N TYR A 288 -5.22 16.23 7.24
CA TYR A 288 -6.10 17.00 6.39
C TYR A 288 -6.53 18.32 7.03
N THR A 289 -5.67 18.99 7.80
CA THR A 289 -5.95 20.38 8.19
C THR A 289 -5.60 21.30 7.03
N SER A 290 -6.38 22.39 6.89
CA SER A 290 -6.23 23.44 5.88
C SER A 290 -4.81 24.01 5.77
N ASP A 291 -4.04 23.97 6.85
CA ASP A 291 -2.66 24.48 6.89
C ASP A 291 -1.67 23.66 6.03
N ALA A 292 -1.93 22.35 5.85
CA ALA A 292 -1.11 21.54 4.92
C ALA A 292 -1.47 21.78 3.44
N ALA A 293 -2.64 22.37 3.17
CA ALA A 293 -3.07 22.75 1.83
C ALA A 293 -2.59 24.17 1.46
N ASP A 294 -2.50 25.08 2.44
CA ASP A 294 -2.14 26.49 2.19
C ASP A 294 -0.63 26.72 2.04
N GLU A 295 0.22 25.90 2.66
CA GLU A 295 1.68 26.00 2.47
C GLU A 295 2.20 25.36 1.16
N GLY A 296 1.34 24.65 0.41
CA GLY A 296 1.72 23.92 -0.80
C GLY A 296 1.17 24.44 -2.13
N LEU A 297 0.26 25.41 -2.13
CA LEU A 297 -0.38 25.95 -3.34
C LEU A 297 -0.11 27.44 -3.52
N GLY A 298 1.16 27.85 -3.42
CA GLY A 298 1.63 29.08 -4.03
C GLY A 298 1.68 28.91 -5.55
N VAL A 299 0.54 28.81 -6.21
CA VAL A 299 0.44 29.06 -7.65
C VAL A 299 0.17 30.55 -7.81
N ASP A 300 1.25 31.28 -8.08
CA ASP A 300 1.20 32.64 -8.60
C ASP A 300 0.45 32.59 -9.93
N LEU A 301 -0.80 33.04 -9.94
CA LEU A 301 -1.56 33.32 -11.15
C LEU A 301 -1.26 34.79 -11.53
N GLY A 302 -0.11 35.00 -12.22
CA GLY A 302 0.15 36.21 -12.98
C GLY A 302 -0.64 36.25 -14.28
#